data_5529d59c433d8a3b0a5aaf99e3f58e65
#
_entry.id   5529d59c433d8a3b0a5aaf99e3f58e65
#
_cell.length_a   1.000
_cell.length_b   1.000
_cell.length_c   1.000
_cell.angle_alpha   90.00
_cell.angle_beta   90.00
_cell.angle_gamma   90.00
#
_symmetry.space_group_name_H-M   'P 1'
#
loop_
_entity.id
_entity.type
_entity.pdbx_description
1 polymer ?
#
loop_
_entity_poly.entity_id
_entity_poly.type
_entity_poly.pdbx_seq_one_letter_code
_entity_poly.pdbx_strand_id
1 'polypeptide(L)'
;MNNSPDFKDCFNNLAKKKILIITTTWNKELLSPLIDEITKIADVYEVTYEINFCPGSLELAASIIRAKPDQYDGVLAVGLVIRGDTPHFKLVSKQSFQDLASVALEFHSTPLINGVLTVDNKVQAEERINPEKMNKGREFAESLFQMMSS
;
A
#
# COMPACT_ATOMS: atom_id res chain seq x y z
N MET A 1 -15.95 11.65 -7.16
CA MET A 1 -15.08 10.54 -6.90
C MET A 1 -14.93 9.65 -8.13
N ASN A 2 -13.72 9.21 -8.40
CA ASN A 2 -13.46 8.37 -9.56
C ASN A 2 -13.90 6.93 -9.31
N ASN A 3 -14.49 6.32 -10.32
CA ASN A 3 -14.73 4.89 -10.29
C ASN A 3 -13.41 4.15 -10.46
N SER A 4 -13.19 3.10 -9.69
CA SER A 4 -12.02 2.25 -9.88
C SER A 4 -12.13 1.53 -11.23
N PRO A 5 -11.05 1.48 -12.01
CA PRO A 5 -11.06 0.74 -13.25
C PRO A 5 -11.16 -0.77 -13.00
N ASP A 6 -11.53 -1.53 -14.02
CA ASP A 6 -11.45 -2.98 -13.97
C ASP A 6 -10.06 -3.40 -14.44
N PHE A 7 -9.26 -3.90 -13.52
CA PHE A 7 -7.89 -4.30 -13.78
C PHE A 7 -7.75 -5.75 -14.27
N LYS A 8 -8.82 -6.55 -14.24
CA LYS A 8 -8.71 -8.00 -14.46
C LYS A 8 -8.08 -8.38 -15.79
N ASP A 9 -8.41 -7.64 -16.85
CA ASP A 9 -7.87 -7.92 -18.19
C ASP A 9 -6.39 -7.51 -18.34
N CYS A 10 -5.85 -6.82 -17.34
CA CYS A 10 -4.45 -6.38 -17.33
C CYS A 10 -3.51 -7.38 -16.63
N PHE A 11 -4.05 -8.42 -16.01
CA PHE A 11 -3.26 -9.34 -15.20
C PHE A 11 -2.75 -10.52 -16.02
N ASN A 12 -1.44 -10.78 -15.89
CA ASN A 12 -0.84 -11.99 -16.41
C ASN A 12 0.43 -12.32 -15.62
N ASN A 13 0.84 -13.58 -15.65
CA ASN A 13 2.09 -14.07 -15.05
C ASN A 13 2.24 -13.74 -13.56
N LEU A 14 1.13 -13.74 -12.81
CA LEU A 14 1.15 -13.41 -11.38
C LEU A 14 1.44 -14.60 -10.47
N ALA A 15 1.05 -15.80 -10.89
CA ALA A 15 1.19 -17.00 -10.06
C ALA A 15 2.63 -17.20 -9.58
N LYS A 16 2.79 -17.46 -8.29
CA LYS A 16 4.07 -17.70 -7.60
C LYS A 16 4.97 -16.46 -7.45
N LYS A 17 4.52 -15.30 -7.89
CA LYS A 17 5.23 -14.06 -7.60
C LYS A 17 5.07 -13.72 -6.12
N LYS A 18 6.02 -12.93 -5.60
CA LYS A 18 6.07 -12.60 -4.17
C LYS A 18 6.10 -11.09 -3.99
N ILE A 19 5.23 -10.59 -3.12
CA ILE A 19 5.19 -9.17 -2.79
C ILE A 19 5.57 -8.93 -1.33
N LEU A 20 6.08 -7.74 -1.06
CA LEU A 20 6.27 -7.22 0.27
C LEU A 20 5.15 -6.23 0.57
N ILE A 21 4.42 -6.47 1.65
CA ILE A 21 3.48 -5.50 2.21
C ILE A 21 4.17 -4.89 3.43
N ILE A 22 4.52 -3.62 3.35
CA ILE A 22 5.07 -2.89 4.48
C ILE A 22 3.97 -1.98 5.04
N THR A 23 3.71 -2.07 6.33
CA THR A 23 2.66 -1.31 6.97
C THR A 23 3.11 -0.81 8.33
N THR A 24 2.21 -0.18 9.08
CA THR A 24 2.60 0.54 10.29
C THR A 24 1.96 -0.06 11.53
N THR A 25 2.71 -0.01 12.63
CA THR A 25 2.18 -0.33 13.95
C THR A 25 1.17 0.74 14.35
N TRP A 26 1.45 2.00 14.03
CA TRP A 26 0.50 3.09 14.22
C TRP A 26 -0.73 2.84 13.33
N ASN A 27 -1.91 2.93 13.90
CA ASN A 27 -3.19 2.66 13.24
C ASN A 27 -3.35 1.22 12.72
N LYS A 28 -2.64 0.27 13.30
CA LYS A 28 -2.67 -1.13 12.88
C LYS A 28 -4.09 -1.71 12.82
N GLU A 29 -4.89 -1.46 13.86
CA GLU A 29 -6.25 -1.99 13.92
C GLU A 29 -7.16 -1.39 12.85
N LEU A 30 -7.04 -0.08 12.61
CA LEU A 30 -7.81 0.59 11.55
C LEU A 30 -7.43 0.06 10.17
N LEU A 31 -6.15 -0.23 9.94
CA LEU A 31 -5.65 -0.69 8.65
C LEU A 31 -5.88 -2.19 8.42
N SER A 32 -6.19 -2.95 9.46
CA SER A 32 -6.31 -4.40 9.35
C SER A 32 -7.27 -4.87 8.25
N PRO A 33 -8.50 -4.33 8.10
CA PRO A 33 -9.38 -4.76 7.02
C PRO A 33 -8.82 -4.49 5.63
N LEU A 34 -8.04 -3.42 5.47
CA LEU A 34 -7.39 -3.10 4.20
C LEU A 34 -6.32 -4.14 3.88
N ILE A 35 -5.48 -4.49 4.85
CA ILE A 35 -4.44 -5.52 4.69
C ILE A 35 -5.09 -6.86 4.39
N ASP A 36 -6.16 -7.22 5.09
CA ASP A 36 -6.86 -8.49 4.88
C ASP A 36 -7.41 -8.59 3.45
N GLU A 37 -7.94 -7.51 2.91
CA GLU A 37 -8.44 -7.50 1.54
C GLU A 37 -7.29 -7.69 0.53
N ILE A 38 -6.16 -7.05 0.76
CA ILE A 38 -4.98 -7.22 -0.09
C ILE A 38 -4.53 -8.69 -0.12
N THR A 39 -4.40 -9.32 1.04
CA THR A 39 -3.95 -10.71 1.11
C THR A 39 -4.96 -11.68 0.50
N LYS A 40 -6.24 -11.40 0.67
CA LYS A 40 -7.31 -12.18 0.06
C LYS A 40 -7.21 -12.16 -1.47
N ILE A 41 -6.97 -10.98 -2.04
CA ILE A 41 -6.84 -10.85 -3.50
C ILE A 41 -5.54 -11.50 -3.97
N ALA A 42 -4.46 -11.34 -3.21
CA ALA A 42 -3.20 -12.03 -3.52
C ALA A 42 -3.39 -13.55 -3.60
N ASP A 43 -4.15 -14.12 -2.67
CA ASP A 43 -4.44 -15.55 -2.67
C ASP A 43 -5.20 -15.97 -3.94
N VAL A 44 -6.14 -15.16 -4.40
CA VAL A 44 -6.90 -15.45 -5.63
C VAL A 44 -5.97 -15.61 -6.84
N TYR A 45 -4.93 -14.79 -6.93
CA TYR A 45 -4.00 -14.81 -8.05
C TYR A 45 -2.72 -15.60 -7.76
N GLU A 46 -2.69 -16.35 -6.66
CA GLU A 46 -1.56 -17.18 -6.25
C GLU A 46 -0.28 -16.37 -6.07
N VAL A 47 -0.42 -15.12 -5.64
CA VAL A 47 0.71 -14.25 -5.27
C VAL A 47 1.01 -14.47 -3.78
N THR A 48 2.26 -14.80 -3.48
CA THR A 48 2.69 -14.94 -2.09
C THR A 48 3.10 -13.57 -1.53
N TYR A 49 3.13 -13.46 -0.20
CA TYR A 49 3.40 -12.16 0.43
C TYR A 49 4.11 -12.32 1.77
N GLU A 50 4.84 -11.29 2.13
CA GLU A 50 5.34 -11.08 3.49
C GLU A 50 4.78 -9.75 3.98
N ILE A 51 4.43 -9.69 5.26
CA ILE A 51 3.93 -8.47 5.90
C ILE A 51 4.95 -8.05 6.94
N ASN A 52 5.54 -6.87 6.77
CA ASN A 52 6.47 -6.29 7.73
C ASN A 52 5.89 -5.01 8.30
N PHE A 53 6.17 -4.75 9.57
CA PHE A 53 5.69 -3.57 10.28
C PHE A 53 6.84 -2.61 10.56
N CYS A 54 6.56 -1.31 10.45
CA CYS A 54 7.41 -0.24 10.93
C CYS A 54 6.57 0.69 11.84
N PRO A 55 7.16 1.64 12.56
CA PRO A 55 6.37 2.45 13.51
C PRO A 55 5.26 3.26 12.86
N GLY A 56 5.58 4.07 11.87
CA GLY A 56 4.61 4.97 11.25
C GLY A 56 4.95 5.27 9.80
N SER A 57 4.15 6.14 9.18
CA SER A 57 4.26 6.42 7.75
C SER A 57 5.60 7.03 7.34
N LEU A 58 6.25 7.78 8.22
CA LEU A 58 7.59 8.35 7.96
C LEU A 58 8.67 7.29 7.83
N GLU A 59 8.48 6.10 8.39
CA GLU A 59 9.46 5.03 8.38
C GLU A 59 9.25 4.00 7.26
N LEU A 60 8.18 4.14 6.47
CA LEU A 60 7.87 3.18 5.42
C LEU A 60 9.00 3.07 4.39
N ALA A 61 9.44 4.19 3.85
CA ALA A 61 10.45 4.19 2.79
C ALA A 61 11.77 3.57 3.24
N ALA A 62 12.28 3.97 4.41
CA ALA A 62 13.51 3.40 4.95
C ALA A 62 13.37 1.90 5.22
N SER A 63 12.20 1.48 5.70
CA SER A 63 11.94 0.06 5.97
C SER A 63 11.91 -0.77 4.68
N ILE A 64 11.38 -0.20 3.60
CA ILE A 64 11.39 -0.86 2.28
C ILE A 64 12.83 -1.06 1.81
N ILE A 65 13.66 -0.04 1.90
CA ILE A 65 15.07 -0.13 1.49
C ILE A 65 15.80 -1.21 2.31
N ARG A 66 15.56 -1.25 3.63
CA ARG A 66 16.17 -2.26 4.50
C ARG A 66 15.74 -3.68 4.16
N ALA A 67 14.52 -3.84 3.66
CA ALA A 67 13.98 -5.14 3.26
C ALA A 67 14.53 -5.61 1.90
N LYS A 68 15.29 -4.77 1.20
CA LYS A 68 15.83 -5.06 -0.13
C LYS A 68 14.72 -5.34 -1.14
N PRO A 69 14.06 -4.29 -1.64
CA PRO A 69 12.87 -4.43 -2.48
C PRO A 69 13.11 -5.20 -3.77
N ASP A 70 14.33 -5.22 -4.28
CA ASP A 70 14.70 -5.96 -5.48
C ASP A 70 14.62 -7.49 -5.30
N GLN A 71 14.42 -7.98 -4.09
CA GLN A 71 14.18 -9.40 -3.83
C GLN A 71 12.70 -9.78 -3.93
N TYR A 72 11.83 -8.82 -4.21
CA TYR A 72 10.40 -9.03 -4.38
C TYR A 72 9.97 -8.64 -5.79
N ASP A 73 8.85 -9.18 -6.22
CA ASP A 73 8.25 -8.85 -7.52
C ASP A 73 7.42 -7.57 -7.45
N GLY A 74 7.07 -7.14 -6.26
CA GLY A 74 6.34 -5.90 -6.03
C GLY A 74 6.34 -5.53 -4.56
N VAL A 75 6.11 -4.25 -4.28
CA VAL A 75 6.05 -3.71 -2.92
C VAL A 75 4.81 -2.85 -2.78
N LEU A 76 4.09 -3.05 -1.70
CA LEU A 76 2.92 -2.24 -1.34
C LEU A 76 3.16 -1.61 0.02
N ALA A 77 3.25 -0.29 0.04
CA ALA A 77 3.40 0.48 1.27
C ALA A 77 2.03 0.97 1.74
N VAL A 78 1.64 0.60 2.94
CA VAL A 78 0.33 0.92 3.50
C VAL A 78 0.50 1.70 4.79
N GLY A 79 -0.15 2.84 4.87
CA GLY A 79 -0.14 3.68 6.06
C GLY A 79 -1.40 4.52 6.15
N LEU A 80 -1.55 5.22 7.26
CA LEU A 80 -2.71 6.07 7.50
C LEU A 80 -2.27 7.29 8.30
N VAL A 81 -2.50 8.47 7.75
CA VAL A 81 -2.25 9.73 8.43
C VAL A 81 -3.56 10.45 8.60
N ILE A 82 -3.96 10.69 9.84
CA ILE A 82 -5.21 11.39 10.18
C ILE A 82 -4.85 12.81 10.63
N ARG A 83 -5.53 13.79 10.06
CA ARG A 83 -5.32 15.19 10.41
C ARG A 83 -5.52 15.43 11.91
N GLY A 84 -4.58 16.14 12.51
CA GLY A 84 -4.68 16.61 13.90
C GLY A 84 -4.78 18.13 13.96
N ASP A 85 -4.59 18.67 15.16
CA ASP A 85 -4.71 20.11 15.43
C ASP A 85 -3.49 20.93 14.99
N THR A 86 -2.42 20.27 14.58
CA THR A 86 -1.15 20.91 14.24
C THR A 86 -0.81 20.66 12.77
N PRO A 87 0.17 21.41 12.21
CA PRO A 87 0.61 21.18 10.84
C PRO A 87 1.37 19.85 10.64
N HIS A 88 1.54 19.06 11.67
CA HIS A 88 2.22 17.76 11.62
C HIS A 88 1.67 16.85 10.52
N PHE A 89 0.35 16.83 10.34
CA PHE A 89 -0.31 16.07 9.29
C PHE A 89 0.28 16.34 7.90
N LYS A 90 0.43 17.62 7.54
CA LYS A 90 0.97 18.02 6.23
C LYS A 90 2.42 17.60 6.08
N LEU A 91 3.21 17.74 7.13
CA LEU A 91 4.62 17.38 7.11
C LEU A 91 4.80 15.87 6.93
N VAL A 92 4.06 15.07 7.69
CA VAL A 92 4.14 13.61 7.61
C VAL A 92 3.65 13.13 6.24
N SER A 93 2.51 13.63 5.78
CA SER A 93 1.93 13.23 4.51
C SER A 93 2.88 13.54 3.34
N LYS A 94 3.37 14.77 3.28
CA LYS A 94 4.25 15.21 2.20
C LYS A 94 5.56 14.42 2.20
N GLN A 95 6.19 14.29 3.36
CA GLN A 95 7.47 13.59 3.46
C GLN A 95 7.33 12.11 3.12
N SER A 96 6.28 11.46 3.60
CA SER A 96 6.02 10.05 3.28
C SER A 96 5.88 9.83 1.78
N PHE A 97 5.11 10.69 1.11
CA PHE A 97 4.88 10.59 -0.33
C PHE A 97 6.18 10.84 -1.11
N GLN A 98 6.95 11.84 -0.73
CA GLN A 98 8.22 12.15 -1.39
C GLN A 98 9.24 11.01 -1.24
N ASP A 99 9.34 10.45 -0.04
CA ASP A 99 10.28 9.36 0.23
C ASP A 99 9.89 8.09 -0.52
N LEU A 100 8.62 7.76 -0.54
CA LEU A 100 8.13 6.58 -1.30
C LEU A 100 8.34 6.77 -2.80
N ALA A 101 8.11 7.97 -3.32
CA ALA A 101 8.38 8.28 -4.73
C ALA A 101 9.86 8.09 -5.06
N SER A 102 10.75 8.53 -4.17
CA SER A 102 12.18 8.36 -4.35
C SER A 102 12.59 6.88 -4.39
N VAL A 103 12.03 6.07 -3.49
CA VAL A 103 12.28 4.62 -3.46
C VAL A 103 11.78 3.97 -4.74
N ALA A 104 10.58 4.34 -5.19
CA ALA A 104 9.99 3.79 -6.40
C ALA A 104 10.86 4.03 -7.63
N LEU A 105 11.47 5.21 -7.72
CA LEU A 105 12.35 5.56 -8.83
C LEU A 105 13.73 4.89 -8.70
N GLU A 106 14.28 4.81 -7.49
CA GLU A 106 15.57 4.17 -7.26
C GLU A 106 15.52 2.67 -7.58
N PHE A 107 14.46 2.01 -7.15
CA PHE A 107 14.26 0.57 -7.38
C PHE A 107 13.23 0.32 -8.48
N HIS A 108 13.36 1.03 -9.60
CA HIS A 108 12.35 1.04 -10.66
C HIS A 108 12.05 -0.33 -11.27
N SER A 109 12.92 -1.30 -11.10
CA SER A 109 12.67 -2.68 -11.57
C SER A 109 11.68 -3.43 -10.69
N THR A 110 11.41 -2.93 -9.49
CA THR A 110 10.42 -3.51 -8.57
C THR A 110 9.27 -2.53 -8.43
N PRO A 111 8.09 -2.85 -8.98
CA PRO A 111 6.92 -1.97 -8.82
C PRO A 111 6.62 -1.68 -7.35
N LEU A 112 6.34 -0.42 -7.05
CA LEU A 112 5.96 0.03 -5.72
C LEU A 112 4.69 0.86 -5.81
N ILE A 113 3.69 0.50 -5.01
CA ILE A 113 2.45 1.27 -4.88
C ILE A 113 2.44 1.98 -3.54
N ASN A 114 2.19 3.28 -3.57
CA ASN A 114 1.97 4.08 -2.38
C ASN A 114 0.52 3.94 -1.93
N GLY A 115 0.30 3.18 -0.87
CA GLY A 115 -1.00 2.97 -0.25
C GLY A 115 -1.18 3.76 1.04
N VAL A 116 -0.52 4.90 1.18
CA VAL A 116 -0.70 5.76 2.35
C VAL A 116 -1.98 6.58 2.19
N LEU A 117 -2.92 6.37 3.10
CA LEU A 117 -4.16 7.13 3.16
C LEU A 117 -3.94 8.38 4.01
N THR A 118 -4.37 9.53 3.49
CA THR A 118 -4.33 10.80 4.22
C THR A 118 -5.75 11.34 4.32
N VAL A 119 -6.26 11.46 5.53
CA VAL A 119 -7.66 11.76 5.77
C VAL A 119 -7.80 12.82 6.86
N ASP A 120 -8.97 13.47 6.90
CA ASP A 120 -9.25 14.49 7.89
C ASP A 120 -9.69 13.90 9.23
N ASN A 121 -10.32 12.73 9.20
CA ASN A 121 -10.87 12.10 10.41
C ASN A 121 -11.00 10.60 10.24
N LYS A 122 -11.31 9.93 11.34
CA LYS A 122 -11.45 8.48 11.40
C LYS A 122 -12.58 7.95 10.50
N VAL A 123 -13.66 8.69 10.37
CA VAL A 123 -14.80 8.27 9.51
C VAL A 123 -14.35 8.17 8.07
N GLN A 124 -13.58 9.14 7.59
CA GLN A 124 -13.02 9.09 6.23
C GLN A 124 -12.07 7.90 6.06
N ALA A 125 -11.27 7.59 7.08
CA ALA A 125 -10.40 6.42 7.04
C ALA A 125 -11.22 5.14 6.87
N GLU A 126 -12.24 4.97 7.69
CA GLU A 126 -13.09 3.79 7.64
C GLU A 126 -13.82 3.63 6.31
N GLU A 127 -14.28 4.72 5.71
CA GLU A 127 -14.93 4.70 4.39
C GLU A 127 -13.99 4.20 3.31
N ARG A 128 -12.72 4.60 3.36
CA ARG A 128 -11.73 4.21 2.36
C ARG A 128 -11.24 2.78 2.55
N ILE A 129 -11.15 2.34 3.80
CA ILE A 129 -10.62 1.02 4.16
C ILE A 129 -11.67 -0.07 3.97
N ASN A 130 -12.93 0.21 4.28
CA ASN A 130 -14.00 -0.80 4.30
C ASN A 130 -14.19 -1.40 2.90
N PRO A 131 -14.05 -2.74 2.74
CA PRO A 131 -14.27 -3.41 1.45
C PRO A 131 -15.67 -3.22 0.88
N GLU A 132 -16.67 -2.96 1.72
CA GLU A 132 -18.06 -2.71 1.28
C GLU A 132 -18.30 -1.25 0.89
N LYS A 133 -17.29 -0.39 1.04
CA LYS A 133 -17.35 1.02 0.65
C LYS A 133 -16.32 1.29 -0.43
N MET A 134 -15.32 2.14 -0.19
CA MET A 134 -14.35 2.48 -1.22
C MET A 134 -13.35 1.36 -1.52
N ASN A 135 -13.11 0.48 -0.59
CA ASN A 135 -12.24 -0.68 -0.77
C ASN A 135 -10.88 -0.34 -1.37
N LYS A 136 -10.17 0.58 -0.73
CA LYS A 136 -8.85 1.00 -1.21
C LYS A 136 -7.82 -0.14 -1.21
N GLY A 137 -7.98 -1.12 -0.32
CA GLY A 137 -7.10 -2.30 -0.31
C GLY A 137 -7.12 -3.04 -1.63
N ARG A 138 -8.32 -3.23 -2.20
CA ARG A 138 -8.47 -3.85 -3.52
C ARG A 138 -7.79 -3.01 -4.59
N GLU A 139 -8.06 -1.70 -4.59
CA GLU A 139 -7.49 -0.78 -5.56
C GLU A 139 -5.95 -0.82 -5.53
N PHE A 140 -5.36 -0.81 -4.34
CA PHE A 140 -3.90 -0.89 -4.19
C PHE A 140 -3.34 -2.21 -4.68
N ALA A 141 -3.96 -3.32 -4.31
CA ALA A 141 -3.53 -4.65 -4.74
C ALA A 141 -3.60 -4.79 -6.27
N GLU A 142 -4.72 -4.39 -6.85
CA GLU A 142 -4.92 -4.51 -8.30
C GLU A 142 -3.98 -3.59 -9.08
N SER A 143 -3.71 -2.37 -8.58
CA SER A 143 -2.74 -1.48 -9.18
C SER A 143 -1.34 -2.09 -9.19
N LEU A 144 -0.93 -2.70 -8.08
CA LEU A 144 0.35 -3.38 -8.01
C LEU A 144 0.41 -4.57 -8.98
N PHE A 145 -0.64 -5.36 -9.04
CA PHE A 145 -0.68 -6.54 -9.90
C PHE A 145 -0.63 -6.18 -11.39
N GLN A 146 -1.23 -5.07 -11.78
CA GLN A 146 -1.08 -4.57 -13.13
C GLN A 146 0.38 -4.25 -13.44
N MET A 147 1.06 -3.55 -12.54
CA MET A 147 2.47 -3.21 -12.73
C MET A 147 3.39 -4.43 -12.73
N MET A 148 3.03 -5.48 -11.99
CA MET A 148 3.80 -6.73 -11.95
C MET A 148 3.55 -7.60 -13.16
N SER A 149 2.46 -7.40 -13.86
CA SER A 149 2.12 -8.17 -15.07
C SER A 149 2.95 -7.71 -16.25
N SER A 150 3.37 -8.62 -17.04
CA SER A 150 4.27 -8.33 -18.16
C SER A 150 3.57 -8.44 -19.51
#